data_0e3499bdd0dca8d340113f2d9e3f6d52
#
_entry.id   0e3499bdd0dca8d340113f2d9e3f6d52
#
_cell.length_a   1.000
_cell.length_b   1.000
_cell.length_c   1.000
_cell.angle_alpha   90.00
_cell.angle_beta   90.00
_cell.angle_gamma   90.00
#
_symmetry.space_group_name_H-M   'P 1'
#
loop_
_entity.id
_entity.type
_entity.pdbx_description
1 polymer ?
#
loop_
_entity_poly.entity_id
_entity_poly.type
_entity_poly.pdbx_seq_one_letter_code
_entity_poly.pdbx_strand_id
1 'polypeptide(L)'
;LFVFQAFSLSSQISLKGYNQEKIDPSLFEGRWKARWISYPGEAPNVYGVYHFRKSFDLEVVPSRFIVHVSADNRYKLYVNGKLVSLGPARGDIYNWSFETVDLAPYLRKGKNTLASVVWNYAERKPVAQISYDQTGFILQGNTGHEAVVNTDTTWVCLRNKAYAPWTEWQVLGYYVAGPGEELEASAYP
;
A
#
# COMPACT_ATOMS: atom_id res chain seq x y z
N LEU A 1 -32.31 4.33 -37.35
CA LEU A 1 -31.78 5.05 -36.19
C LEU A 1 -31.79 4.08 -35.00
N PHE A 2 -30.66 3.45 -34.70
CA PHE A 2 -30.55 2.57 -33.53
C PHE A 2 -30.09 3.41 -32.34
N VAL A 3 -30.95 3.51 -31.34
CA VAL A 3 -30.61 4.13 -30.04
C VAL A 3 -29.94 3.06 -29.18
N PHE A 4 -28.64 3.18 -28.95
CA PHE A 4 -27.92 2.37 -27.94
C PHE A 4 -28.26 2.92 -26.55
N GLN A 5 -29.09 2.21 -25.82
CA GLN A 5 -29.28 2.44 -24.40
C GLN A 5 -28.08 1.85 -23.66
N ALA A 6 -27.22 2.71 -23.10
CA ALA A 6 -26.12 2.30 -22.22
C ALA A 6 -26.72 1.79 -20.91
N PHE A 7 -26.71 0.48 -20.69
CA PHE A 7 -26.97 -0.11 -19.38
C PHE A 7 -25.73 0.11 -18.51
N SER A 8 -25.83 1.03 -17.56
CA SER A 8 -24.90 1.13 -16.45
C SER A 8 -25.15 -0.09 -15.55
N LEU A 9 -24.38 -1.16 -15.70
CA LEU A 9 -24.31 -2.23 -14.72
C LEU A 9 -23.47 -1.72 -13.54
N SER A 10 -24.13 -1.09 -12.57
CA SER A 10 -23.61 -0.95 -11.22
C SER A 10 -23.60 -2.34 -10.59
N SER A 11 -22.52 -3.08 -10.72
CA SER A 11 -22.30 -4.30 -9.96
C SER A 11 -22.00 -3.90 -8.52
N GLN A 12 -23.02 -3.69 -7.73
CA GLN A 12 -22.91 -3.64 -6.28
C GLN A 12 -22.56 -5.07 -5.79
N ILE A 13 -21.28 -5.37 -5.74
CA ILE A 13 -20.80 -6.53 -4.97
C ILE A 13 -21.01 -6.18 -3.50
N SER A 14 -22.14 -6.61 -2.94
CA SER A 14 -22.37 -6.57 -1.51
C SER A 14 -21.41 -7.56 -0.85
N LEU A 15 -20.24 -7.10 -0.48
CA LEU A 15 -19.33 -7.84 0.39
C LEU A 15 -19.93 -7.85 1.81
N LYS A 16 -20.81 -8.82 2.08
CA LYS A 16 -21.26 -9.11 3.44
C LYS A 16 -20.03 -9.44 4.30
N GLY A 17 -19.66 -8.51 5.19
CA GLY A 17 -18.54 -8.65 6.11
C GLY A 17 -17.52 -7.51 6.09
N TYR A 18 -17.49 -6.67 5.05
CA TYR A 18 -16.68 -5.46 5.06
C TYR A 18 -17.50 -4.31 5.65
N ASN A 19 -16.97 -3.67 6.70
CA ASN A 19 -17.57 -2.47 7.31
C ASN A 19 -17.43 -1.28 6.35
N GLN A 20 -18.26 -1.22 5.31
CA GLN A 20 -18.33 -0.08 4.38
C GLN A 20 -18.64 1.24 5.10
N GLU A 21 -19.26 1.17 6.31
CA GLU A 21 -19.52 2.32 7.18
C GLU A 21 -18.25 3.08 7.63
N LYS A 22 -17.07 2.52 7.40
CA LYS A 22 -15.79 3.14 7.77
C LYS A 22 -15.16 3.99 6.67
N ILE A 23 -15.60 3.86 5.43
CA ILE A 23 -15.00 4.54 4.28
C ILE A 23 -15.84 5.76 3.95
N ASP A 24 -15.20 6.93 3.91
CA ASP A 24 -15.87 8.16 3.47
C ASP A 24 -16.29 8.01 1.99
N PRO A 25 -17.59 8.19 1.64
CA PRO A 25 -18.06 8.01 0.28
C PRO A 25 -17.35 8.88 -0.76
N SER A 26 -16.88 10.05 -0.39
CA SER A 26 -16.13 10.95 -1.29
C SER A 26 -14.86 10.34 -1.86
N LEU A 27 -14.30 9.31 -1.19
CA LEU A 27 -13.11 8.59 -1.67
C LEU A 27 -13.41 7.70 -2.88
N PHE A 28 -14.66 7.38 -3.15
CA PHE A 28 -15.10 6.65 -4.35
C PHE A 28 -15.47 7.56 -5.51
N GLU A 29 -15.82 8.81 -5.23
CA GLU A 29 -16.31 9.77 -6.23
C GLU A 29 -15.22 10.66 -6.81
N GLY A 30 -14.08 10.76 -6.12
CA GLY A 30 -13.01 11.68 -6.45
C GLY A 30 -11.62 11.07 -6.49
N ARG A 31 -10.65 11.91 -6.83
CA ARG A 31 -9.24 11.54 -6.72
C ARG A 31 -8.80 11.67 -5.27
N TRP A 32 -8.05 10.69 -4.78
CA TRP A 32 -7.39 10.75 -3.50
C TRP A 32 -6.46 11.97 -3.44
N LYS A 33 -6.40 12.60 -2.28
CA LYS A 33 -5.46 13.72 -2.02
C LYS A 33 -4.04 13.22 -1.82
N ALA A 34 -3.90 12.01 -1.27
CA ALA A 34 -2.63 11.30 -1.19
C ALA A 34 -2.06 11.03 -2.59
N ARG A 35 -0.76 11.00 -2.69
CA ARG A 35 -0.03 10.70 -3.92
C ARG A 35 0.69 9.37 -3.80
N TRP A 36 0.77 8.63 -4.90
CA TRP A 36 1.70 7.53 -5.00
C TRP A 36 3.12 8.05 -4.84
N ILE A 37 3.87 7.47 -3.92
CA ILE A 37 5.27 7.80 -3.68
C ILE A 37 6.17 6.60 -3.98
N SER A 38 7.38 6.85 -4.47
CA SER A 38 8.38 5.84 -4.79
C SER A 38 9.77 6.32 -4.35
N TYR A 39 10.77 5.46 -4.46
CA TYR A 39 12.15 5.83 -4.21
C TYR A 39 12.66 6.68 -5.38
N PRO A 40 13.20 7.90 -5.12
CA PRO A 40 13.59 8.82 -6.18
C PRO A 40 14.85 8.34 -6.94
N GLY A 41 14.86 8.59 -8.25
CA GLY A 41 16.02 8.32 -9.10
C GLY A 41 16.23 6.87 -9.51
N GLU A 42 15.34 5.97 -9.14
CA GLU A 42 15.38 4.58 -9.59
C GLU A 42 14.42 4.32 -10.75
N ALA A 43 14.75 3.36 -11.61
CA ALA A 43 13.85 2.94 -12.67
C ALA A 43 12.56 2.34 -12.06
N PRO A 44 11.39 2.54 -12.72
CA PRO A 44 10.11 2.16 -12.12
C PRO A 44 9.99 0.65 -11.82
N ASN A 45 10.46 -0.20 -12.72
CA ASN A 45 10.32 -1.65 -12.61
C ASN A 45 11.65 -2.32 -12.26
N VAL A 46 12.10 -2.09 -11.03
CA VAL A 46 13.34 -2.70 -10.48
C VAL A 46 12.99 -3.47 -9.22
N TYR A 47 13.51 -4.69 -9.10
CA TYR A 47 13.40 -5.46 -7.86
C TYR A 47 13.99 -4.65 -6.70
N GLY A 48 13.22 -4.55 -5.64
CA GLY A 48 13.69 -3.84 -4.45
C GLY A 48 12.75 -3.95 -3.27
N VAL A 49 13.33 -3.69 -2.10
CA VAL A 49 12.63 -3.52 -0.84
C VAL A 49 12.86 -2.10 -0.35
N TYR A 50 11.79 -1.40 -0.09
CA TYR A 50 11.83 0.03 0.23
C TYR A 50 11.16 0.29 1.57
N HIS A 51 11.77 1.14 2.38
CA HIS A 51 11.20 1.61 3.63
C HIS A 51 10.68 3.03 3.43
N PHE A 52 9.42 3.25 3.77
CA PHE A 52 8.80 4.57 3.82
C PHE A 52 8.46 4.91 5.26
N ARG A 53 8.65 6.17 5.66
CA ARG A 53 8.40 6.60 7.03
C ARG A 53 7.85 8.02 7.09
N LYS A 54 6.88 8.22 7.96
CA LYS A 54 6.30 9.51 8.34
C LYS A 54 6.23 9.61 9.85
N SER A 55 6.72 10.72 10.41
CA SER A 55 6.48 11.08 11.81
C SER A 55 5.46 12.21 11.87
N PHE A 56 4.59 12.18 12.86
CA PHE A 56 3.59 13.20 13.11
C PHE A 56 3.24 13.24 14.60
N ASP A 57 2.70 14.36 15.05
CA ASP A 57 2.33 14.57 16.45
C ASP A 57 0.82 14.62 16.59
N LEU A 58 0.33 14.09 17.72
CA LEU A 58 -1.08 14.16 18.12
C LEU A 58 -1.18 14.81 19.51
N GLU A 59 -2.00 15.84 19.64
CA GLU A 59 -2.31 16.44 20.94
C GLU A 59 -3.18 15.52 21.78
N VAL A 60 -4.12 14.83 21.13
CA VAL A 60 -5.05 13.86 21.73
C VAL A 60 -5.14 12.66 20.82
N VAL A 61 -5.20 11.46 21.42
CA VAL A 61 -5.45 10.23 20.67
C VAL A 61 -6.93 10.19 20.29
N PRO A 62 -7.27 10.17 19.00
CA PRO A 62 -8.67 10.09 18.59
C PRO A 62 -9.23 8.68 18.85
N SER A 63 -10.55 8.59 19.03
CA SER A 63 -11.23 7.29 19.16
C SER A 63 -11.19 6.44 17.90
N ARG A 64 -10.99 7.07 16.74
CA ARG A 64 -10.83 6.43 15.42
C ARG A 64 -9.82 7.23 14.60
N PHE A 65 -8.97 6.52 13.86
CA PHE A 65 -7.99 7.10 12.93
C PHE A 65 -7.88 6.18 11.71
N ILE A 66 -8.77 6.36 10.75
CA ILE A 66 -8.94 5.44 9.64
C ILE A 66 -8.10 5.89 8.46
N VAL A 67 -7.34 4.93 7.90
CA VAL A 67 -6.53 5.14 6.70
C VAL A 67 -6.80 4.03 5.69
N HIS A 68 -6.53 4.33 4.43
CA HIS A 68 -6.62 3.41 3.30
C HIS A 68 -5.23 3.27 2.72
N VAL A 69 -4.75 2.04 2.58
CA VAL A 69 -3.36 1.75 2.26
C VAL A 69 -3.26 0.80 1.08
N SER A 70 -2.38 1.11 0.15
CA SER A 70 -2.05 0.22 -0.96
C SER A 70 -0.58 0.34 -1.35
N ALA A 71 -0.11 -0.60 -2.14
CA ALA A 71 1.22 -0.58 -2.72
C ALA A 71 1.28 -1.38 -4.02
N ASP A 72 2.25 -1.08 -4.83
CA ASP A 72 2.67 -1.91 -5.95
C ASP A 72 4.12 -2.39 -5.71
N ASN A 73 4.36 -3.67 -5.32
CA ASN A 73 3.43 -4.81 -5.34
C ASN A 73 2.80 -5.11 -3.97
N ARG A 74 3.57 -5.15 -2.89
CA ARG A 74 3.17 -5.58 -1.55
C ARG A 74 3.70 -4.65 -0.48
N TYR A 75 3.00 -4.55 0.64
CA TYR A 75 3.47 -3.78 1.79
C TYR A 75 3.25 -4.49 3.13
N LYS A 76 4.03 -4.07 4.13
CA LYS A 76 3.78 -4.24 5.57
C LYS A 76 3.71 -2.85 6.18
N LEU A 77 2.62 -2.52 6.87
CA LEU A 77 2.45 -1.23 7.56
C LEU A 77 2.67 -1.40 9.06
N TYR A 78 3.43 -0.49 9.63
CA TYR A 78 3.74 -0.44 11.07
C TYR A 78 3.35 0.92 11.65
N VAL A 79 2.87 0.90 12.89
CA VAL A 79 2.63 2.10 13.71
C VAL A 79 3.41 1.93 15.01
N ASN A 80 4.29 2.87 15.33
CA ASN A 80 5.11 2.84 16.54
C ASN A 80 5.80 1.48 16.78
N GLY A 81 6.29 0.86 15.70
CA GLY A 81 6.97 -0.44 15.71
C GLY A 81 6.07 -1.67 15.70
N LYS A 82 4.75 -1.52 15.80
CA LYS A 82 3.78 -2.63 15.73
C LYS A 82 3.28 -2.83 14.31
N LEU A 83 3.30 -4.05 13.80
CA LEU A 83 2.69 -4.43 12.53
C LEU A 83 1.17 -4.31 12.64
N VAL A 84 0.55 -3.55 11.72
CA VAL A 84 -0.90 -3.27 11.76
C VAL A 84 -1.64 -3.70 10.49
N SER A 85 -0.94 -3.82 9.37
CA SER A 85 -1.57 -4.24 8.11
C SER A 85 -0.56 -4.87 7.17
N LEU A 86 -1.06 -5.78 6.33
CA LEU A 86 -0.39 -6.43 5.21
C LEU A 86 -1.27 -6.28 3.98
N GLY A 87 -0.68 -6.00 2.81
CA GLY A 87 -1.49 -5.87 1.61
C GLY A 87 -0.69 -5.49 0.37
N PRO A 88 -1.39 -4.97 -0.63
CA PRO A 88 -2.85 -5.01 -0.74
C PRO A 88 -3.37 -6.40 -1.09
N ALA A 89 -4.68 -6.62 -0.91
CA ALA A 89 -5.37 -7.75 -1.52
C ALA A 89 -5.18 -7.71 -3.05
N ARG A 90 -5.24 -8.86 -3.69
CA ARG A 90 -5.14 -8.93 -5.16
C ARG A 90 -6.38 -8.30 -5.79
N GLY A 91 -6.16 -7.44 -6.75
CA GLY A 91 -7.17 -6.83 -7.59
C GLY A 91 -6.86 -7.06 -9.05
N ASP A 92 -7.30 -6.15 -9.89
CA ASP A 92 -6.88 -6.01 -11.28
C ASP A 92 -6.48 -4.56 -11.58
N ILE A 93 -5.95 -4.28 -12.76
CA ILE A 93 -5.48 -2.93 -13.11
C ILE A 93 -6.59 -1.87 -13.19
N TYR A 94 -7.84 -2.27 -13.27
CA TYR A 94 -9.01 -1.39 -13.29
C TYR A 94 -9.67 -1.26 -11.92
N ASN A 95 -9.47 -2.28 -11.04
CA ASN A 95 -10.02 -2.36 -9.70
C ASN A 95 -8.87 -2.61 -8.72
N TRP A 96 -8.08 -1.56 -8.47
CA TRP A 96 -6.92 -1.64 -7.59
C TRP A 96 -7.36 -1.73 -6.13
N SER A 97 -6.90 -2.75 -5.42
CA SER A 97 -7.28 -2.99 -4.03
C SER A 97 -6.51 -2.12 -3.06
N PHE A 98 -7.15 -1.76 -1.96
CA PHE A 98 -6.55 -1.13 -0.79
C PHE A 98 -7.11 -1.72 0.50
N GLU A 99 -6.36 -1.65 1.58
CA GLU A 99 -6.79 -2.08 2.91
C GLU A 99 -7.25 -0.87 3.73
N THR A 100 -8.35 -1.01 4.45
CA THR A 100 -8.86 0.00 5.37
C THR A 100 -8.51 -0.38 6.80
N VAL A 101 -7.75 0.48 7.49
CA VAL A 101 -7.17 0.18 8.80
C VAL A 101 -7.50 1.30 9.78
N ASP A 102 -7.97 0.94 10.99
CA ASP A 102 -8.08 1.89 12.11
C ASP A 102 -6.78 1.87 12.92
N LEU A 103 -6.05 2.97 12.85
CA LEU A 103 -4.77 3.11 13.55
C LEU A 103 -4.90 3.58 15.00
N ALA A 104 -6.07 4.07 15.43
CA ALA A 104 -6.27 4.64 16.77
C ALA A 104 -5.74 3.75 17.92
N PRO A 105 -5.92 2.41 17.90
CA PRO A 105 -5.42 1.54 18.96
C PRO A 105 -3.89 1.50 19.09
N TYR A 106 -3.16 1.97 18.09
CA TYR A 106 -1.70 1.93 18.03
C TYR A 106 -1.07 3.31 18.20
N LEU A 107 -1.89 4.38 18.22
CA LEU A 107 -1.45 5.76 18.37
C LEU A 107 -1.28 6.14 19.85
N ARG A 108 -0.50 7.19 20.07
CA ARG A 108 -0.26 7.78 21.39
C ARG A 108 -0.26 9.29 21.30
N LYS A 109 -0.47 9.96 22.43
CA LYS A 109 -0.27 11.41 22.54
C LYS A 109 1.20 11.75 22.26
N GLY A 110 1.44 12.86 21.59
CA GLY A 110 2.77 13.28 21.13
C GLY A 110 3.19 12.56 19.87
N LYS A 111 4.47 12.29 19.72
CA LYS A 111 5.10 11.79 18.50
C LYS A 111 4.70 10.36 18.19
N ASN A 112 4.21 10.17 16.97
CA ASN A 112 3.91 8.88 16.35
C ASN A 112 4.75 8.69 15.10
N THR A 113 4.99 7.44 14.73
CA THR A 113 5.71 7.06 13.52
C THR A 113 4.93 5.99 12.77
N LEU A 114 4.59 6.30 11.53
CA LEU A 114 4.19 5.32 10.52
C LEU A 114 5.42 4.87 9.75
N ALA A 115 5.52 3.57 9.50
CA ALA A 115 6.54 3.01 8.63
C ALA A 115 5.92 1.94 7.73
N SER A 116 6.35 1.88 6.48
CA SER A 116 5.96 0.81 5.57
C SER A 116 7.20 0.18 4.95
N VAL A 117 7.19 -1.14 4.86
CA VAL A 117 8.13 -1.89 4.01
C VAL A 117 7.37 -2.28 2.77
N VAL A 118 7.90 -1.96 1.60
CA VAL A 118 7.26 -2.19 0.30
C VAL A 118 8.19 -3.02 -0.56
N TRP A 119 7.64 -4.07 -1.18
CA TRP A 119 8.33 -4.94 -2.13
C TRP A 119 7.89 -4.63 -3.54
N ASN A 120 8.84 -4.50 -4.46
CA ASN A 120 8.61 -4.62 -5.89
C ASN A 120 9.42 -5.82 -6.40
N TYR A 121 8.71 -6.78 -6.97
CA TYR A 121 9.31 -7.99 -7.53
C TYR A 121 9.79 -7.80 -8.98
N ALA A 122 9.44 -6.69 -9.61
CA ALA A 122 9.72 -6.37 -11.00
C ALA A 122 9.28 -7.50 -11.94
N GLU A 123 10.13 -7.90 -12.88
CA GLU A 123 9.88 -9.00 -13.82
C GLU A 123 9.74 -10.38 -13.16
N ARG A 124 10.15 -10.49 -11.88
CA ARG A 124 10.08 -11.73 -11.11
C ARG A 124 8.78 -11.87 -10.32
N LYS A 125 7.84 -10.94 -10.49
CA LYS A 125 6.53 -11.05 -9.85
C LYS A 125 5.81 -12.31 -10.29
N PRO A 126 5.06 -12.98 -9.38
CA PRO A 126 4.23 -14.11 -9.79
C PRO A 126 3.15 -13.64 -10.77
N VAL A 127 2.72 -14.51 -11.67
CA VAL A 127 1.69 -14.20 -12.68
C VAL A 127 0.42 -13.63 -12.02
N ALA A 128 0.07 -14.13 -10.84
CA ALA A 128 -1.09 -13.65 -10.11
C ALA A 128 -0.87 -12.30 -9.38
N GLN A 129 0.33 -11.72 -9.39
CA GLN A 129 0.59 -10.40 -8.83
C GLN A 129 0.29 -9.34 -9.86
N ILE A 130 -0.78 -8.57 -9.62
CA ILE A 130 -1.11 -7.40 -10.43
C ILE A 130 -0.15 -6.27 -10.10
N SER A 131 0.32 -5.56 -11.12
CA SER A 131 1.26 -4.45 -11.02
C SER A 131 1.12 -3.53 -12.22
N TYR A 132 1.39 -2.26 -12.03
CA TYR A 132 1.64 -1.29 -13.11
C TYR A 132 3.12 -1.25 -13.53
N ASP A 133 3.91 -2.26 -13.13
CA ASP A 133 5.34 -2.36 -13.41
C ASP A 133 6.15 -1.17 -12.90
N GLN A 134 5.76 -0.69 -11.71
CA GLN A 134 6.48 0.38 -11.01
C GLN A 134 6.35 0.21 -9.49
N THR A 135 7.35 0.69 -8.77
CA THR A 135 7.29 0.74 -7.32
C THR A 135 6.35 1.86 -6.89
N GLY A 136 5.46 1.57 -5.95
CA GLY A 136 4.57 2.59 -5.41
C GLY A 136 4.05 2.25 -4.02
N PHE A 137 3.85 3.29 -3.22
CA PHE A 137 3.16 3.22 -1.94
C PHE A 137 2.19 4.39 -1.82
N ILE A 138 0.99 4.13 -1.35
CA ILE A 138 -0.02 5.15 -1.08
C ILE A 138 -0.72 4.88 0.24
N LEU A 139 -0.90 5.94 1.02
CA LEU A 139 -1.70 5.95 2.23
C LEU A 139 -2.57 7.21 2.25
N GLN A 140 -3.88 7.03 2.28
CA GLN A 140 -4.89 8.08 2.27
C GLN A 140 -5.67 8.06 3.58
N GLY A 141 -5.74 9.20 4.28
CA GLY A 141 -6.64 9.40 5.39
C GLY A 141 -8.11 9.39 4.94
N ASN A 142 -8.98 8.84 5.78
CA ASN A 142 -10.41 8.74 5.48
C ASN A 142 -11.09 10.11 5.45
N THR A 143 -10.68 10.99 6.36
CA THR A 143 -11.23 12.35 6.49
C THR A 143 -10.11 13.39 6.54
N GLY A 144 -10.48 14.66 6.80
CA GLY A 144 -9.49 15.73 6.99
C GLY A 144 -8.60 15.54 8.23
N HIS A 145 -9.05 14.78 9.24
CA HIS A 145 -8.29 14.55 10.48
C HIS A 145 -7.07 13.67 10.24
N GLU A 146 -7.21 12.65 9.39
CA GLU A 146 -6.12 11.73 9.05
C GLU A 146 -5.22 12.27 7.93
N ALA A 147 -5.55 13.42 7.32
CA ALA A 147 -4.81 13.96 6.19
C ALA A 147 -3.33 14.25 6.50
N VAL A 148 -2.97 14.41 7.77
CA VAL A 148 -1.58 14.59 8.23
C VAL A 148 -0.67 13.43 7.86
N VAL A 149 -1.22 12.25 7.62
CA VAL A 149 -0.49 11.04 7.24
C VAL A 149 -0.62 10.68 5.76
N ASN A 150 -1.33 11.48 4.95
CA ASN A 150 -1.39 11.26 3.52
C ASN A 150 0.00 11.17 2.91
N THR A 151 0.19 10.24 2.00
CA THR A 151 1.46 10.14 1.28
C THR A 151 1.67 11.35 0.36
N ASP A 152 2.82 11.97 0.53
CA ASP A 152 3.30 13.13 -0.21
C ASP A 152 4.83 13.22 -0.12
N THR A 153 5.40 14.34 -0.53
CA THR A 153 6.84 14.60 -0.50
C THR A 153 7.44 14.75 0.91
N THR A 154 6.64 14.76 1.96
CA THR A 154 7.11 14.84 3.36
C THR A 154 7.41 13.48 3.97
N TRP A 155 7.06 12.39 3.30
CA TRP A 155 7.51 11.06 3.65
C TRP A 155 8.98 10.90 3.28
N VAL A 156 9.74 10.23 4.15
CA VAL A 156 11.11 9.84 3.85
C VAL A 156 11.16 8.40 3.39
N CYS A 157 12.07 8.06 2.51
CA CYS A 157 12.22 6.70 2.00
C CYS A 157 13.70 6.26 1.98
N LEU A 158 13.88 4.95 2.02
CA LEU A 158 15.18 4.28 1.96
C LEU A 158 15.02 3.01 1.15
N ARG A 159 15.94 2.75 0.21
CA ARG A 159 16.09 1.43 -0.40
C ARG A 159 16.87 0.52 0.55
N ASN A 160 16.30 -0.62 0.90
CA ASN A 160 16.97 -1.64 1.70
C ASN A 160 17.82 -2.52 0.80
N LYS A 161 19.14 -2.36 0.87
CA LYS A 161 20.11 -3.09 0.04
C LYS A 161 20.43 -4.50 0.56
N ALA A 162 19.89 -4.86 1.71
CA ALA A 162 20.07 -6.20 2.30
C ALA A 162 19.28 -7.28 1.55
N TYR A 163 18.29 -6.90 0.73
CA TYR A 163 17.44 -7.84 0.03
C TYR A 163 17.87 -8.00 -1.43
N ALA A 164 18.00 -9.25 -1.85
CA ALA A 164 18.14 -9.64 -3.24
C ALA A 164 17.12 -10.74 -3.59
N PRO A 165 16.72 -10.86 -4.86
CA PRO A 165 15.85 -11.97 -5.27
C PRO A 165 16.69 -13.25 -5.34
N TRP A 166 16.30 -14.27 -4.61
CA TRP A 166 16.90 -15.58 -4.77
C TRP A 166 16.34 -16.27 -6.01
N THR A 167 17.20 -16.59 -6.96
CA THR A 167 16.81 -16.99 -8.32
C THR A 167 17.18 -18.41 -8.68
N GLU A 168 17.90 -19.12 -7.83
CA GLU A 168 18.36 -20.48 -8.11
C GLU A 168 17.23 -21.51 -8.17
N TRP A 169 16.09 -21.20 -7.54
CA TRP A 169 14.93 -22.09 -7.51
C TRP A 169 13.69 -21.38 -8.10
N GLN A 170 13.35 -21.70 -9.33
CA GLN A 170 12.11 -21.23 -9.95
C GLN A 170 11.06 -22.33 -9.86
N VAL A 171 10.07 -22.15 -8.99
CA VAL A 171 8.89 -23.02 -9.01
C VAL A 171 8.03 -22.62 -10.22
N LEU A 172 8.17 -23.37 -11.33
CA LEU A 172 7.26 -23.27 -12.49
C LEU A 172 6.92 -21.82 -12.91
N GLY A 173 7.94 -21.00 -13.19
CA GLY A 173 7.74 -19.66 -13.74
C GLY A 173 7.01 -18.67 -12.84
N TYR A 174 7.17 -18.77 -11.51
CA TYR A 174 6.53 -17.86 -10.53
C TYR A 174 5.01 -17.74 -10.69
N TYR A 175 4.34 -18.85 -10.89
CA TYR A 175 2.91 -18.84 -11.18
C TYR A 175 2.07 -18.23 -10.03
N VAL A 176 2.32 -18.64 -8.79
CA VAL A 176 1.56 -18.18 -7.61
C VAL A 176 2.42 -17.51 -6.53
N ALA A 177 3.71 -17.83 -6.48
CA ALA A 177 4.67 -17.27 -5.53
C ALA A 177 5.75 -16.50 -6.27
N GLY A 178 6.23 -15.42 -5.67
CA GLY A 178 7.36 -14.67 -6.17
C GLY A 178 8.68 -15.41 -5.98
N PRO A 179 9.80 -14.79 -6.32
CA PRO A 179 11.12 -15.32 -6.04
C PRO A 179 11.32 -15.49 -4.52
N GLY A 180 12.21 -16.39 -4.13
CA GLY A 180 12.73 -16.40 -2.78
C GLY A 180 13.44 -15.08 -2.47
N GLU A 181 13.68 -14.82 -1.20
CA GLU A 181 14.43 -13.66 -0.73
C GLU A 181 15.78 -14.09 -0.16
N GLU A 182 16.83 -13.47 -0.64
CA GLU A 182 18.16 -13.56 -0.05
C GLU A 182 18.38 -12.32 0.83
N LEU A 183 18.77 -12.53 2.09
CA LEU A 183 18.98 -11.47 3.06
C LEU A 183 20.44 -11.44 3.53
N GLU A 184 21.14 -10.37 3.17
CA GLU A 184 22.45 -10.05 3.74
C GLU A 184 22.26 -9.20 5.00
N ALA A 185 22.31 -9.85 6.17
CA ALA A 185 21.99 -9.21 7.45
C ALA A 185 22.90 -8.03 7.80
N SER A 186 24.18 -8.05 7.36
CA SER A 186 25.14 -6.97 7.58
C SER A 186 24.81 -5.69 6.80
N ALA A 187 24.05 -5.81 5.72
CA ALA A 187 23.60 -4.68 4.89
C ALA A 187 22.20 -4.13 5.29
N TYR A 188 21.59 -4.71 6.33
CA TYR A 188 20.28 -4.25 6.82
C TYR A 188 20.45 -2.88 7.51
N PRO A 189 19.61 -1.84 7.16
CA PRO A 189 19.73 -0.47 7.66
C PRO A 189 19.35 -0.31 9.13
#